data_371569481c0e6e7163985d6a4574f5ec
#
_entry.id   371569481c0e6e7163985d6a4574f5ec
#
_cell.length_a   1.000
_cell.length_b   1.000
_cell.length_c   1.000
_cell.angle_alpha   90.00
_cell.angle_beta   90.00
_cell.angle_gamma   90.00
#
_symmetry.space_group_name_H-M   'P 1'
#
loop_
_entity.id
_entity.type
_entity.pdbx_description
1 polymer ?
#
loop_
_entity_poly.entity_id
_entity_poly.type
_entity_poly.pdbx_seq_one_letter_code
_entity_poly.pdbx_strand_id
1 'polypeptide(L)'
;TRAGLTNIHPERISSEHDSRIARLTGKADRVLVDAPCSGLGTLRRNPDLKYRQSPETVAKLLEQQHSILDAAAKLVKPQGRLVYATCSVLPEENEMQVERFLEEHPEYELLDCAELLAGLKIDLNTGKYLRLDSAKHQTDGFFAAVLRRR
;
A
#
# COMPACT_ATOMS: atom_id res chain seq x y z
N THR A 1 -12.78 -23.61 -3.09
CA THR A 1 -12.49 -22.18 -3.05
C THR A 1 -13.03 -21.49 -4.29
N ARG A 2 -13.66 -20.30 -4.17
CA ARG A 2 -14.35 -19.58 -5.26
C ARG A 2 -13.45 -19.25 -6.46
N ALA A 3 -12.16 -19.09 -6.24
CA ALA A 3 -11.17 -18.76 -7.29
C ALA A 3 -10.47 -19.99 -7.90
N GLY A 4 -10.77 -21.20 -7.45
CA GLY A 4 -10.08 -22.42 -7.93
C GLY A 4 -8.59 -22.51 -7.64
N LEU A 5 -8.04 -21.60 -6.82
CA LEU A 5 -6.64 -21.55 -6.49
C LEU A 5 -6.33 -22.44 -5.27
N THR A 6 -5.26 -23.23 -5.36
CA THR A 6 -4.84 -24.17 -4.31
C THR A 6 -3.67 -23.68 -3.46
N ASN A 7 -3.00 -22.61 -3.89
CA ASN A 7 -1.81 -22.04 -3.27
C ASN A 7 -2.11 -20.77 -2.44
N ILE A 8 -3.39 -20.53 -2.11
CA ILE A 8 -3.82 -19.42 -1.23
C ILE A 8 -4.15 -19.98 0.15
N HIS A 9 -3.54 -19.40 1.17
CA HIS A 9 -3.75 -19.73 2.58
C HIS A 9 -4.34 -18.52 3.31
N PRO A 10 -5.68 -18.34 3.30
CA PRO A 10 -6.32 -17.21 3.97
C PRO A 10 -6.24 -17.37 5.48
N GLU A 11 -5.72 -16.37 6.15
CA GLU A 11 -5.64 -16.29 7.60
C GLU A 11 -6.36 -15.05 8.10
N ARG A 12 -7.26 -15.24 9.07
CA ARG A 12 -7.90 -14.12 9.76
C ARG A 12 -7.03 -13.70 10.93
N ILE A 13 -6.59 -12.47 10.94
CA ILE A 13 -5.79 -11.87 11.99
C ILE A 13 -6.63 -10.87 12.80
N SER A 14 -6.27 -10.65 14.06
CA SER A 14 -6.94 -9.70 14.96
C SER A 14 -6.36 -8.29 14.85
N SER A 15 -5.09 -8.18 14.50
CA SER A 15 -4.36 -6.93 14.27
C SER A 15 -3.07 -7.21 13.48
N GLU A 16 -2.38 -6.14 13.10
CA GLU A 16 -1.05 -6.19 12.49
C GLU A 16 0.04 -6.80 13.40
N HIS A 17 -0.23 -6.89 14.70
CA HIS A 17 0.67 -7.50 15.70
C HIS A 17 0.32 -8.95 16.04
N ASP A 18 -0.58 -9.57 15.30
CA ASP A 18 -0.99 -10.95 15.52
C ASP A 18 0.21 -11.92 15.44
N SER A 19 0.31 -12.86 16.37
CA SER A 19 1.41 -13.83 16.44
C SER A 19 1.56 -14.68 15.17
N ARG A 20 0.47 -14.87 14.41
CA ARG A 20 0.49 -15.57 13.12
C ARG A 20 1.27 -14.80 12.07
N ILE A 21 1.19 -13.46 12.07
CA ILE A 21 2.01 -12.60 11.22
C ILE A 21 3.48 -12.69 11.66
N ALA A 22 3.75 -12.60 12.96
CA ALA A 22 5.11 -12.64 13.49
C ALA A 22 5.91 -13.90 13.06
N ARG A 23 5.24 -15.03 12.82
CA ARG A 23 5.88 -16.26 12.29
C ARG A 23 6.45 -16.09 10.88
N LEU A 24 6.01 -15.08 10.14
CA LEU A 24 6.47 -14.79 8.77
C LEU A 24 7.60 -13.76 8.74
N THR A 25 8.10 -13.30 9.87
CA THR A 25 9.19 -12.32 9.96
C THR A 25 10.39 -12.76 9.12
N GLY A 26 10.82 -11.89 8.20
CA GLY A 26 11.97 -12.11 7.32
C GLY A 26 11.82 -13.27 6.32
N LYS A 27 10.59 -13.73 6.03
CA LYS A 27 10.35 -14.90 5.17
C LYS A 27 9.67 -14.58 3.83
N ALA A 28 9.08 -13.40 3.70
CA ALA A 28 8.32 -13.05 2.52
C ALA A 28 9.20 -12.41 1.44
N ASP A 29 9.14 -12.92 0.21
CA ASP A 29 9.77 -12.30 -0.97
C ASP A 29 9.04 -11.04 -1.39
N ARG A 30 7.72 -11.03 -1.23
CA ARG A 30 6.82 -9.95 -1.61
C ARG A 30 5.74 -9.79 -0.53
N VAL A 31 5.53 -8.55 -0.10
CA VAL A 31 4.44 -8.17 0.79
C VAL A 31 3.66 -7.07 0.12
N LEU A 32 2.35 -7.21 0.06
CA LEU A 32 1.43 -6.17 -0.39
C LEU A 32 0.59 -5.72 0.80
N VAL A 33 0.63 -4.43 1.07
CA VAL A 33 -0.24 -3.75 2.02
C VAL A 33 -1.27 -2.97 1.22
N ASP A 34 -2.50 -3.47 1.16
CA ASP A 34 -3.67 -2.73 0.71
C ASP A 34 -4.25 -2.06 1.97
N ALA A 35 -3.82 -0.83 2.22
CA ALA A 35 -4.01 -0.17 3.50
C ALA A 35 -5.45 0.33 3.69
N PRO A 36 -6.02 0.21 4.90
CA PRO A 36 -7.26 0.90 5.22
C PRO A 36 -7.05 2.40 5.05
N CYS A 37 -7.89 3.06 4.26
CA CYS A 37 -7.74 4.46 3.92
C CYS A 37 -9.10 5.17 3.80
N SER A 38 -9.09 6.48 3.59
CA SER A 38 -10.31 7.28 3.42
C SER A 38 -11.19 6.82 2.26
N GLY A 39 -10.60 6.16 1.25
CA GLY A 39 -11.31 5.72 0.05
C GLY A 39 -11.67 6.85 -0.92
N LEU A 40 -11.18 8.07 -0.71
CA LEU A 40 -11.57 9.26 -1.48
C LEU A 40 -11.21 9.18 -2.97
N GLY A 41 -10.35 8.26 -3.38
CA GLY A 41 -10.10 7.96 -4.78
C GLY A 41 -11.28 7.28 -5.48
N THR A 42 -12.23 6.72 -4.73
CA THR A 42 -13.39 5.99 -5.26
C THR A 42 -14.68 6.83 -5.27
N LEU A 43 -14.60 8.15 -5.03
CA LEU A 43 -15.76 9.05 -4.94
C LEU A 43 -16.69 8.96 -6.15
N ARG A 44 -16.17 8.69 -7.34
CA ARG A 44 -16.98 8.51 -8.56
C ARG A 44 -18.02 7.39 -8.40
N ARG A 45 -17.68 6.33 -7.69
CA ARG A 45 -18.55 5.17 -7.43
C ARG A 45 -19.20 5.21 -6.04
N ASN A 46 -18.57 5.89 -5.11
CA ASN A 46 -18.99 5.98 -3.71
C ASN A 46 -19.08 7.44 -3.26
N PRO A 47 -20.01 8.25 -3.82
CA PRO A 47 -20.06 9.69 -3.58
C PRO A 47 -20.42 10.07 -2.12
N ASP A 48 -20.96 9.14 -1.36
CA ASP A 48 -21.30 9.31 0.05
C ASP A 48 -20.07 9.34 0.97
N LEU A 49 -18.89 8.85 0.50
CA LEU A 49 -17.65 8.89 1.27
C LEU A 49 -17.27 10.31 1.70
N LYS A 50 -17.57 11.34 0.89
CA LYS A 50 -17.29 12.73 1.24
C LYS A 50 -18.00 13.21 2.52
N TYR A 51 -19.10 12.55 2.91
CA TYR A 51 -19.84 12.85 4.14
C TYR A 51 -19.44 11.96 5.32
N ARG A 52 -18.72 10.87 5.06
CA ARG A 52 -18.28 9.91 6.09
C ARG A 52 -16.88 10.22 6.61
N GLN A 53 -16.10 10.99 5.85
CA GLN A 53 -14.74 11.35 6.23
C GLN A 53 -14.70 12.68 6.94
N SER A 54 -13.83 12.78 7.94
CA SER A 54 -13.48 14.00 8.65
C SER A 54 -11.97 14.04 8.89
N PRO A 55 -11.39 15.20 9.22
CA PRO A 55 -9.98 15.28 9.59
C PRO A 55 -9.59 14.30 10.71
N GLU A 56 -10.48 14.09 11.69
CA GLU A 56 -10.24 13.20 12.83
C GLU A 56 -10.26 11.72 12.40
N THR A 57 -11.13 11.33 11.45
CA THR A 57 -11.15 9.96 10.91
C THR A 57 -9.90 9.70 10.08
N VAL A 58 -9.47 10.67 9.27
CA VAL A 58 -8.24 10.58 8.49
C VAL A 58 -7.02 10.45 9.41
N ALA A 59 -6.92 11.28 10.47
CA ALA A 59 -5.82 11.21 11.42
C ALA A 59 -5.68 9.81 12.06
N LYS A 60 -6.79 9.16 12.41
CA LYS A 60 -6.77 7.77 12.93
C LYS A 60 -6.31 6.77 11.87
N LEU A 61 -6.73 6.95 10.62
CA LEU A 61 -6.28 6.10 9.52
C LEU A 61 -4.79 6.25 9.26
N LEU A 62 -4.22 7.46 9.36
CA LEU A 62 -2.79 7.69 9.19
C LEU A 62 -1.95 6.91 10.20
N GLU A 63 -2.34 6.91 11.48
CA GLU A 63 -1.64 6.13 12.50
C GLU A 63 -1.79 4.61 12.28
N GLN A 64 -2.97 4.16 11.87
CA GLN A 64 -3.20 2.76 11.55
C GLN A 64 -2.39 2.31 10.32
N GLN A 65 -2.35 3.12 9.26
CA GLN A 65 -1.54 2.87 8.06
C GLN A 65 -0.07 2.73 8.41
N HIS A 66 0.44 3.64 9.23
CA HIS A 66 1.82 3.61 9.70
C HIS A 66 2.13 2.32 10.46
N SER A 67 1.33 1.96 11.46
CA SER A 67 1.48 0.73 12.25
C SER A 67 1.45 -0.54 11.38
N ILE A 68 0.55 -0.60 10.39
CA ILE A 68 0.45 -1.73 9.46
C ILE A 68 1.69 -1.81 8.57
N LEU A 69 2.17 -0.68 8.06
CA LEU A 69 3.35 -0.62 7.20
C LEU A 69 4.61 -1.09 7.94
N ASP A 70 4.80 -0.66 9.19
CA ASP A 70 5.88 -1.11 10.07
C ASP A 70 5.83 -2.62 10.35
N ALA A 71 4.64 -3.13 10.64
CA ALA A 71 4.47 -4.56 10.87
C ALA A 71 4.75 -5.37 9.60
N ALA A 72 4.31 -4.90 8.44
CA ALA A 72 4.52 -5.53 7.15
C ALA A 72 6.01 -5.53 6.73
N ALA A 73 6.74 -4.47 7.04
CA ALA A 73 8.18 -4.36 6.75
C ALA A 73 8.97 -5.50 7.40
N LYS A 74 8.62 -5.90 8.61
CA LYS A 74 9.29 -7.00 9.34
C LYS A 74 9.18 -8.35 8.62
N LEU A 75 8.17 -8.53 7.77
CA LEU A 75 7.92 -9.79 7.07
C LEU A 75 8.83 -9.97 5.87
N VAL A 76 9.28 -8.87 5.28
CA VAL A 76 10.06 -8.87 4.03
C VAL A 76 11.48 -9.35 4.32
N LYS A 77 11.96 -10.31 3.57
CA LYS A 77 13.35 -10.77 3.63
C LYS A 77 14.31 -9.78 2.95
N PRO A 78 15.63 -9.85 3.20
CA PRO A 78 16.62 -9.08 2.46
C PRO A 78 16.42 -9.23 0.95
N GLN A 79 16.54 -8.14 0.19
CA GLN A 79 16.25 -8.05 -1.25
C GLN A 79 14.78 -8.28 -1.64
N GLY A 80 13.90 -8.51 -0.67
CA GLY A 80 12.45 -8.61 -0.89
C GLY A 80 11.79 -7.25 -1.17
N ARG A 81 10.53 -7.28 -1.59
CA ARG A 81 9.76 -6.08 -1.91
C ARG A 81 8.54 -5.92 -1.00
N LEU A 82 8.30 -4.69 -0.60
CA LEU A 82 7.09 -4.23 0.07
C LEU A 82 6.35 -3.28 -0.86
N VAL A 83 5.09 -3.52 -1.10
CA VAL A 83 4.22 -2.62 -1.85
C VAL A 83 3.20 -2.05 -0.89
N TYR A 84 3.14 -0.74 -0.80
CA TYR A 84 2.12 0.00 -0.06
C TYR A 84 1.12 0.57 -1.06
N ALA A 85 -0.16 0.36 -0.84
CA ALA A 85 -1.21 0.77 -1.76
C ALA A 85 -2.43 1.33 -1.00
N THR A 86 -3.08 2.33 -1.59
CA THR A 86 -4.34 2.93 -1.11
C THR A 86 -5.27 3.25 -2.27
N CYS A 87 -6.56 3.32 -2.00
CA CYS A 87 -7.55 3.95 -2.88
C CYS A 87 -7.87 5.39 -2.43
N SER A 88 -6.88 6.11 -1.93
CA SER A 88 -6.97 7.53 -1.52
C SER A 88 -6.32 8.45 -2.54
N VAL A 89 -6.74 9.71 -2.54
CA VAL A 89 -6.11 10.81 -3.27
C VAL A 89 -5.38 11.79 -2.33
N LEU A 90 -5.43 11.55 -1.04
CA LEU A 90 -4.80 12.42 -0.04
C LEU A 90 -3.29 12.15 0.03
N PRO A 91 -2.44 13.18 -0.14
CA PRO A 91 -0.99 13.04 -0.01
C PRO A 91 -0.57 12.49 1.36
N GLU A 92 -1.32 12.84 2.42
CA GLU A 92 -1.09 12.39 3.79
C GLU A 92 -1.20 10.87 3.94
N GLU A 93 -2.13 10.24 3.20
CA GLU A 93 -2.30 8.79 3.19
C GLU A 93 -1.37 8.08 2.19
N ASN A 94 -0.72 8.83 1.32
CA ASN A 94 0.07 8.34 0.19
C ASN A 94 1.56 8.62 0.37
N GLU A 95 2.06 9.68 -0.27
CA GLU A 95 3.49 10.00 -0.31
C GLU A 95 4.05 10.26 1.08
N MET A 96 3.32 10.99 1.92
CA MET A 96 3.81 11.35 3.25
C MET A 96 3.96 10.12 4.16
N GLN A 97 3.10 9.09 4.00
CA GLN A 97 3.29 7.81 4.71
C GLN A 97 4.56 7.09 4.24
N VAL A 98 4.84 7.10 2.94
CA VAL A 98 6.04 6.46 2.38
C VAL A 98 7.30 7.21 2.79
N GLU A 99 7.28 8.53 2.78
CA GLU A 99 8.41 9.38 3.19
C GLU A 99 8.73 9.16 4.67
N ARG A 100 7.72 9.22 5.55
CA ARG A 100 7.87 8.91 6.97
C ARG A 100 8.46 7.51 7.19
N PHE A 101 7.93 6.52 6.49
CA PHE A 101 8.43 5.15 6.59
C PHE A 101 9.91 5.03 6.20
N LEU A 102 10.33 5.69 5.12
CA LEU A 102 11.73 5.66 4.66
C LEU A 102 12.69 6.38 5.62
N GLU A 103 12.24 7.40 6.33
CA GLU A 103 13.01 8.07 7.38
C GLU A 103 13.25 7.15 8.58
N GLU A 104 12.24 6.34 8.95
CA GLU A 104 12.29 5.43 10.09
C GLU A 104 12.94 4.07 9.75
N HIS A 105 12.97 3.69 8.45
CA HIS A 105 13.47 2.41 7.93
C HIS A 105 14.59 2.59 6.90
N PRO A 106 15.82 3.00 7.30
CA PRO A 106 16.93 3.25 6.37
C PRO A 106 17.39 2.00 5.61
N GLU A 107 16.99 0.80 6.05
CA GLU A 107 17.21 -0.45 5.33
C GLU A 107 16.28 -0.62 4.12
N TYR A 108 15.33 0.28 3.92
CA TYR A 108 14.46 0.28 2.74
C TYR A 108 14.84 1.39 1.76
N GLU A 109 14.54 1.19 0.50
CA GLU A 109 14.65 2.18 -0.56
C GLU A 109 13.40 2.17 -1.44
N LEU A 110 13.04 3.34 -1.96
CA LEU A 110 11.95 3.47 -2.93
C LEU A 110 12.45 3.05 -4.32
N LEU A 111 11.71 2.18 -5.00
CA LEU A 111 11.93 1.86 -6.40
C LEU A 111 11.06 2.76 -7.29
N ASP A 112 11.61 3.16 -8.43
CA ASP A 112 10.86 3.96 -9.40
C ASP A 112 9.80 3.10 -10.10
N CYS A 113 8.51 3.46 -9.94
CA CYS A 113 7.41 2.72 -10.54
C CYS A 113 7.41 2.80 -12.06
N ALA A 114 7.82 3.94 -12.66
CA ALA A 114 7.88 4.07 -14.11
C ALA A 114 8.90 3.09 -14.69
N GLU A 115 10.09 2.97 -14.08
CA GLU A 115 11.11 2.01 -14.51
C GLU A 115 10.63 0.56 -14.37
N LEU A 116 9.97 0.24 -13.24
CA LEU A 116 9.41 -1.10 -13.02
C LEU A 116 8.35 -1.47 -14.06
N LEU A 117 7.45 -0.55 -14.38
CA LEU A 117 6.39 -0.77 -15.36
C LEU A 117 6.94 -0.86 -16.79
N ALA A 118 7.93 -0.03 -17.13
CA ALA A 118 8.63 -0.11 -18.42
C ALA A 118 9.31 -1.47 -18.59
N GLY A 119 9.97 -1.99 -17.54
CA GLY A 119 10.56 -3.33 -17.53
C GLY A 119 9.54 -4.46 -17.76
N LEU A 120 8.28 -4.23 -17.40
CA LEU A 120 7.14 -5.14 -17.64
C LEU A 120 6.42 -4.86 -18.98
N LYS A 121 6.91 -3.91 -19.80
CA LYS A 121 6.29 -3.46 -21.04
C LYS A 121 4.89 -2.87 -20.83
N ILE A 122 4.65 -2.25 -19.68
CA ILE A 122 3.42 -1.52 -19.37
C ILE A 122 3.69 -0.04 -19.61
N ASP A 123 3.03 0.51 -20.64
CA ASP A 123 3.14 1.93 -20.98
C ASP A 123 2.19 2.74 -20.09
N LEU A 124 2.69 3.16 -18.95
CA LEU A 124 1.99 4.02 -18.01
C LEU A 124 2.94 5.07 -17.45
N ASN A 125 2.73 6.31 -17.82
CA ASN A 125 3.53 7.43 -17.34
C ASN A 125 3.11 7.82 -15.91
N THR A 126 3.84 7.35 -14.92
CA THR A 126 3.47 7.50 -13.52
C THR A 126 4.55 8.13 -12.61
N GLY A 127 5.84 8.05 -12.93
CA GLY A 127 6.96 8.54 -12.10
C GLY A 127 7.29 7.59 -10.94
N LYS A 128 7.85 8.13 -9.84
CA LYS A 128 8.31 7.34 -8.68
C LYS A 128 7.23 6.46 -8.06
N TYR A 129 6.00 6.94 -8.05
CA TYR A 129 4.84 6.28 -7.49
C TYR A 129 3.87 5.89 -8.58
N LEU A 130 3.15 4.81 -8.41
CA LEU A 130 1.97 4.54 -9.22
C LEU A 130 0.85 5.46 -8.73
N ARG A 131 0.37 6.33 -9.61
CA ARG A 131 -0.80 7.18 -9.37
C ARG A 131 -1.78 7.05 -10.50
N LEU A 132 -2.97 6.59 -10.15
CA LEU A 132 -4.10 6.60 -11.07
C LEU A 132 -5.08 7.69 -10.63
N ASP A 133 -5.58 8.44 -11.57
CA ASP A 133 -6.59 9.45 -11.32
C ASP A 133 -7.72 9.32 -12.34
N SER A 134 -8.93 9.65 -11.91
CA SER A 134 -10.13 9.42 -12.70
C SER A 134 -10.19 10.30 -13.96
N ALA A 135 -9.57 11.46 -13.96
CA ALA A 135 -9.57 12.38 -15.10
C ALA A 135 -8.67 11.90 -16.24
N LYS A 136 -7.46 11.41 -15.89
CA LYS A 136 -6.46 11.00 -16.88
C LYS A 136 -6.60 9.54 -17.32
N HIS A 137 -6.94 8.65 -16.35
CA HIS A 137 -6.87 7.21 -16.57
C HIS A 137 -8.25 6.55 -16.70
N GLN A 138 -9.34 7.32 -16.51
CA GLN A 138 -10.72 6.84 -16.55
C GLN A 138 -11.00 5.68 -15.56
N THR A 139 -10.21 5.60 -14.50
CA THR A 139 -10.33 4.63 -13.40
C THR A 139 -10.70 5.33 -12.10
N ASP A 140 -10.79 4.60 -11.00
CA ASP A 140 -10.76 5.21 -9.68
C ASP A 140 -9.36 5.76 -9.37
N GLY A 141 -9.28 6.68 -8.42
CA GLY A 141 -8.02 7.14 -7.88
C GLY A 141 -7.34 6.01 -7.10
N PHE A 142 -6.06 5.80 -7.36
CA PHE A 142 -5.28 4.76 -6.71
C PHE A 142 -3.82 5.19 -6.58
N PHE A 143 -3.20 4.82 -5.46
CA PHE A 143 -1.79 5.06 -5.21
C PHE A 143 -1.09 3.75 -4.87
N ALA A 144 0.15 3.60 -5.34
CA ALA A 144 1.05 2.58 -4.82
C ALA A 144 2.52 3.03 -4.86
N ALA A 145 3.27 2.57 -3.87
CA ALA A 145 4.72 2.71 -3.77
C ALA A 145 5.36 1.33 -3.66
N VAL A 146 6.47 1.12 -4.36
CA VAL A 146 7.24 -0.12 -4.30
C VAL A 146 8.53 0.13 -3.55
N LEU A 147 8.73 -0.57 -2.46
CA LEU A 147 9.89 -0.48 -1.58
C LEU A 147 10.71 -1.77 -1.68
N ARG A 148 12.02 -1.67 -1.60
CA ARG A 148 12.93 -2.82 -1.54
C ARG A 148 13.70 -2.79 -0.24
N ARG A 149 13.76 -3.91 0.46
CA ARG A 149 14.66 -4.09 1.59
C ARG A 149 16.07 -4.37 1.05
N ARG A 150 17.04 -3.58 1.46
CA ARG A 150 18.47 -3.73 1.11
C ARG A 150 19.08 -4.97 1.75
#